data_04f7d61d375e2e3f4dfd90170632fcfc
#
_entry.id   04f7d61d375e2e3f4dfd90170632fcfc
#
_cell.length_a   1.000
_cell.length_b   1.000
_cell.length_c   1.000
_cell.angle_alpha   90.00
_cell.angle_beta   90.00
_cell.angle_gamma   90.00
#
_symmetry.space_group_name_H-M   'P 1'
#
loop_
_entity.id
_entity.type
_entity.pdbx_description
1 polymer ?
#
loop_
_entity_poly.entity_id
_entity_poly.type
_entity_poly.pdbx_seq_one_letter_code
_entity_poly.pdbx_strand_id
1 'polypeptide(L)'
;MKVVVNGRFLLKKVTGVERYAREILLELDKIIKNDEIEIAIPPGVVEIPDYKNIKIVKVGKFRDKLWEHISFPIYVKKRNAISLNLCNVAPLISPGIVCIHDMKPKAHPEYFSKKFRLWYDLLFFNETKRAKKIITVSEFSKKEIMKYYKVVSDRIIVIPNAWQHYDRIDFDENTLIKYKLTKGDYFFAMGSMEPNKNFKWIAEMAKNKPDKTFAIAGSINPKVFADGLGFECPLNMKLLGYVSDQEAKTLMRDCEAFLFPSIYEGFGIPPLEALSVGCKCIVVSDTEIMHEIFDDSVIYIQPYIYDYSKYSFKNNKDNTILLKYSWELSAKKLLNYIL
;
A
#
# COMPACT_ATOMS: atom_id res chain seq x y z
N MET A 1 7.97 -0.21 27.80
CA MET A 1 9.07 -0.81 27.00
C MET A 1 9.49 0.18 25.93
N LYS A 2 10.79 0.42 25.70
CA LYS A 2 11.21 1.41 24.68
C LYS A 2 11.17 0.79 23.28
N VAL A 3 10.59 1.52 22.31
CA VAL A 3 10.45 1.09 20.93
C VAL A 3 11.21 2.04 20.00
N VAL A 4 12.00 1.49 19.07
CA VAL A 4 12.68 2.27 18.03
C VAL A 4 12.16 1.86 16.67
N VAL A 5 11.56 2.80 15.97
CA VAL A 5 11.01 2.61 14.62
C VAL A 5 12.11 2.69 13.58
N ASN A 6 12.10 1.77 12.63
CA ASN A 6 12.94 1.80 11.43
C ASN A 6 12.43 2.87 10.46
N GLY A 7 13.06 4.04 10.48
CA GLY A 7 12.68 5.22 9.68
C GLY A 7 13.23 5.22 8.24
N ARG A 8 13.76 4.10 7.72
CA ARG A 8 14.26 4.03 6.33
C ARG A 8 13.21 4.35 5.28
N PHE A 9 11.93 4.12 5.59
CA PHE A 9 10.83 4.43 4.67
C PHE A 9 10.76 5.93 4.30
N LEU A 10 11.31 6.83 5.12
CA LEU A 10 11.36 8.27 4.83
C LEU A 10 12.33 8.65 3.68
N LEU A 11 13.20 7.73 3.25
CA LEU A 11 14.01 7.89 2.03
C LEU A 11 13.24 7.60 0.73
N LYS A 12 12.06 7.02 0.84
CA LYS A 12 11.31 6.52 -0.32
C LYS A 12 10.13 7.42 -0.67
N LYS A 13 9.76 7.40 -1.94
CA LYS A 13 8.47 7.94 -2.36
C LYS A 13 7.34 7.19 -1.65
N VAL A 14 6.26 7.89 -1.35
CA VAL A 14 5.11 7.31 -0.66
C VAL A 14 4.39 6.34 -1.60
N THR A 15 4.32 5.09 -1.19
CA THR A 15 3.46 4.05 -1.76
C THR A 15 2.55 3.52 -0.65
N GLY A 16 1.72 2.53 -0.90
CA GLY A 16 0.82 1.99 0.14
C GLY A 16 1.54 1.55 1.42
N VAL A 17 2.72 0.95 1.30
CA VAL A 17 3.53 0.50 2.45
C VAL A 17 4.11 1.67 3.25
N GLU A 18 4.66 2.68 2.57
CA GLU A 18 5.17 3.89 3.22
C GLU A 18 4.03 4.76 3.77
N ARG A 19 2.86 4.77 3.12
CA ARG A 19 1.64 5.41 3.63
C ARG A 19 1.23 4.80 4.98
N TYR A 20 1.13 3.49 5.05
CA TYR A 20 0.83 2.79 6.31
C TYR A 20 1.74 3.23 7.45
N ALA A 21 3.06 3.23 7.22
CA ALA A 21 4.01 3.61 8.26
C ALA A 21 3.83 5.07 8.71
N ARG A 22 3.63 6.00 7.76
CA ARG A 22 3.42 7.43 8.05
C ARG A 22 2.14 7.68 8.83
N GLU A 23 1.03 7.09 8.40
CA GLU A 23 -0.28 7.30 9.02
C GLU A 23 -0.36 6.68 10.42
N ILE A 24 0.14 5.46 10.58
CA ILE A 24 0.22 4.81 11.90
C ILE A 24 1.06 5.63 12.88
N LEU A 25 2.21 6.16 12.44
CA LEU A 25 3.07 6.95 13.31
C LEU A 25 2.46 8.32 13.64
N LEU A 26 1.73 8.92 12.70
CA LEU A 26 1.02 10.18 12.93
C LEU A 26 -0.08 10.00 14.00
N GLU A 27 -0.82 8.90 13.96
CA GLU A 27 -1.83 8.63 14.98
C GLU A 27 -1.22 8.18 16.32
N LEU A 28 -0.11 7.42 16.28
CA LEU A 28 0.63 7.07 17.50
C LEU A 28 1.15 8.31 18.22
N ASP A 29 1.65 9.31 17.47
CA ASP A 29 2.17 10.57 18.04
C ASP A 29 1.13 11.31 18.89
N LYS A 30 -0.16 11.16 18.57
CA LYS A 30 -1.25 11.80 19.31
C LYS A 30 -1.55 11.12 20.66
N ILE A 31 -1.22 9.84 20.81
CA ILE A 31 -1.68 9.00 21.93
C ILE A 31 -0.57 8.49 22.85
N ILE A 32 0.69 8.55 22.41
CA ILE A 32 1.82 8.14 23.24
C ILE A 32 2.28 9.25 24.18
N LYS A 33 2.97 8.84 25.24
CA LYS A 33 3.72 9.75 26.12
C LYS A 33 5.14 9.93 25.61
N ASN A 34 5.79 11.03 26.00
CA ASN A 34 7.17 11.30 25.64
C ASN A 34 8.10 10.12 25.98
N ASP A 35 9.07 9.86 25.09
CA ASP A 35 10.14 8.86 25.23
C ASP A 35 9.74 7.38 25.11
N GLU A 36 8.51 7.02 24.83
CA GLU A 36 8.08 5.62 24.62
C GLU A 36 8.50 5.08 23.25
N ILE A 37 8.36 5.93 22.22
CA ILE A 37 8.70 5.60 20.83
C ILE A 37 9.63 6.66 20.25
N GLU A 38 10.69 6.21 19.58
CA GLU A 38 11.54 7.09 18.78
C GLU A 38 11.72 6.53 17.37
N ILE A 39 11.95 7.40 16.38
CA ILE A 39 12.22 7.01 15.00
C ILE A 39 13.70 7.20 14.72
N ALA A 40 14.41 6.11 14.42
CA ALA A 40 15.78 6.19 13.92
C ALA A 40 15.74 6.35 12.40
N ILE A 41 16.42 7.38 11.88
CA ILE A 41 16.49 7.68 10.45
C ILE A 41 17.92 7.56 9.90
N PRO A 42 18.10 7.09 8.65
CA PRO A 42 19.40 7.09 7.98
C PRO A 42 19.81 8.51 7.55
N PRO A 43 21.10 8.72 7.24
CA PRO A 43 21.55 9.91 6.53
C PRO A 43 20.86 10.05 5.17
N GLY A 44 20.52 11.31 4.79
CA GLY A 44 19.93 11.63 3.50
C GLY A 44 18.40 11.74 3.48
N VAL A 45 17.72 11.54 4.61
CA VAL A 45 16.32 11.92 4.75
C VAL A 45 16.23 13.45 4.72
N VAL A 46 15.45 13.99 3.78
CA VAL A 46 15.25 15.42 3.54
C VAL A 46 13.97 15.91 4.22
N GLU A 47 12.86 15.21 3.99
CA GLU A 47 11.57 15.55 4.57
C GLU A 47 11.37 14.78 5.88
N ILE A 48 11.52 15.48 6.98
CA ILE A 48 11.34 14.93 8.32
C ILE A 48 9.98 15.36 8.82
N PRO A 49 9.06 14.41 9.11
CA PRO A 49 7.77 14.74 9.70
C PRO A 49 7.93 15.46 11.07
N ASP A 50 7.06 16.43 11.31
CA ASP A 50 6.99 17.12 12.60
C ASP A 50 6.04 16.37 13.55
N TYR A 51 6.61 15.55 14.42
CA TYR A 51 5.90 14.85 15.48
C TYR A 51 6.04 15.62 16.81
N LYS A 52 4.99 15.61 17.62
CA LYS A 52 4.98 16.31 18.93
C LYS A 52 5.62 15.46 20.04
N ASN A 53 5.36 14.16 20.04
CA ASN A 53 5.72 13.22 21.09
C ASN A 53 6.76 12.18 20.63
N ILE A 54 6.85 11.90 19.33
CA ILE A 54 7.81 10.95 18.76
C ILE A 54 9.13 11.69 18.44
N LYS A 55 10.20 11.30 19.09
CA LYS A 55 11.54 11.83 18.81
C LYS A 55 12.12 11.19 17.54
N ILE A 56 12.67 12.01 16.64
CA ILE A 56 13.41 11.54 15.47
C ILE A 56 14.90 11.69 15.71
N VAL A 57 15.66 10.61 15.44
CA VAL A 57 17.12 10.56 15.68
C VAL A 57 17.83 10.08 14.42
N LYS A 58 18.76 10.89 13.92
CA LYS A 58 19.64 10.49 12.80
C LYS A 58 20.72 9.54 13.29
N VAL A 59 20.85 8.37 12.67
CA VAL A 59 21.67 7.27 13.16
C VAL A 59 22.66 6.79 12.11
N GLY A 60 23.92 6.64 12.50
CA GLY A 60 24.96 6.01 11.70
C GLY A 60 25.40 6.83 10.48
N LYS A 61 26.29 6.23 9.67
CA LYS A 61 26.86 6.83 8.44
C LYS A 61 26.44 6.13 7.17
N PHE A 62 25.96 4.89 7.27
CA PHE A 62 25.50 4.10 6.12
C PHE A 62 24.14 4.58 5.62
N ARG A 63 23.75 4.12 4.42
CA ARG A 63 22.44 4.35 3.80
C ARG A 63 21.81 3.01 3.40
N ASP A 64 20.55 3.04 3.03
CA ASP A 64 19.80 1.90 2.47
C ASP A 64 19.93 0.58 3.27
N LYS A 65 20.21 -0.52 2.58
CA LYS A 65 20.30 -1.87 3.19
C LYS A 65 21.39 -1.98 4.25
N LEU A 66 22.57 -1.35 4.02
CA LEU A 66 23.65 -1.38 5.03
C LEU A 66 23.25 -0.67 6.31
N TRP A 67 22.53 0.44 6.21
CA TRP A 67 22.01 1.12 7.38
C TRP A 67 21.03 0.23 8.14
N GLU A 68 20.07 -0.39 7.43
CA GLU A 68 19.02 -1.21 8.00
C GLU A 68 19.55 -2.47 8.71
N HIS A 69 20.59 -3.10 8.17
CA HIS A 69 21.11 -4.35 8.73
C HIS A 69 22.31 -4.15 9.67
N ILE A 70 22.93 -2.96 9.72
CA ILE A 70 24.10 -2.67 10.56
C ILE A 70 23.83 -1.52 11.54
N SER A 71 23.63 -0.28 11.04
CA SER A 71 23.55 0.90 11.91
C SER A 71 22.32 0.86 12.81
N PHE A 72 21.16 0.52 12.24
CA PHE A 72 19.89 0.49 12.93
C PHE A 72 19.87 -0.53 14.09
N PRO A 73 20.18 -1.82 13.91
CA PRO A 73 20.15 -2.79 15.01
C PRO A 73 21.20 -2.51 16.09
N ILE A 74 22.37 -1.95 15.74
CA ILE A 74 23.36 -1.50 16.73
C ILE A 74 22.76 -0.39 17.60
N TYR A 75 22.08 0.57 16.99
CA TYR A 75 21.42 1.66 17.70
C TYR A 75 20.31 1.13 18.62
N VAL A 76 19.42 0.28 18.12
CA VAL A 76 18.34 -0.37 18.89
C VAL A 76 18.92 -1.06 20.12
N LYS A 77 20.00 -1.83 19.96
CA LYS A 77 20.69 -2.51 21.07
C LYS A 77 21.25 -1.51 22.09
N LYS A 78 21.91 -0.44 21.66
CA LYS A 78 22.43 0.63 22.55
C LYS A 78 21.33 1.33 23.35
N ARG A 79 20.13 1.42 22.79
CA ARG A 79 18.97 2.03 23.46
C ARG A 79 18.25 1.05 24.39
N ASN A 80 18.68 -0.20 24.46
CA ASN A 80 17.97 -1.30 25.17
C ASN A 80 16.47 -1.35 24.77
N ALA A 81 16.21 -1.26 23.48
CA ALA A 81 14.87 -1.12 22.91
C ALA A 81 14.50 -2.31 22.02
N ILE A 82 13.25 -2.33 21.56
CA ILE A 82 12.77 -3.24 20.52
C ILE A 82 12.60 -2.46 19.23
N SER A 83 13.04 -3.04 18.10
CA SER A 83 12.79 -2.45 16.79
C SER A 83 11.35 -2.66 16.34
N LEU A 84 10.76 -1.63 15.73
CA LEU A 84 9.47 -1.68 15.03
C LEU A 84 9.69 -1.39 13.54
N ASN A 85 9.38 -2.35 12.69
CA ASN A 85 9.61 -2.30 11.25
C ASN A 85 8.27 -2.38 10.54
N LEU A 86 7.81 -1.24 9.98
CA LEU A 86 6.46 -1.11 9.42
C LEU A 86 6.37 -1.33 7.90
N CYS A 87 7.50 -1.66 7.22
CA CYS A 87 7.58 -1.68 5.75
C CYS A 87 8.22 -2.97 5.19
N ASN A 88 7.67 -4.13 5.45
CA ASN A 88 8.07 -5.45 4.89
C ASN A 88 9.51 -5.91 5.14
N VAL A 89 10.39 -5.09 5.66
CA VAL A 89 11.81 -5.42 5.84
C VAL A 89 12.27 -5.03 7.24
N ALA A 90 12.92 -5.98 7.90
CA ALA A 90 13.52 -5.82 9.21
C ALA A 90 15.01 -6.26 9.20
N PRO A 91 15.80 -5.85 10.20
CA PRO A 91 17.15 -6.35 10.37
C PRO A 91 17.22 -7.86 10.43
N LEU A 92 18.18 -8.48 9.74
CA LEU A 92 18.41 -9.94 9.80
C LEU A 92 18.78 -10.42 11.20
N ILE A 93 19.45 -9.55 11.97
CA ILE A 93 19.77 -9.82 13.37
C ILE A 93 18.80 -9.02 14.25
N SER A 94 18.02 -9.70 15.09
CA SER A 94 17.04 -9.11 15.99
C SER A 94 15.96 -8.28 15.25
N PRO A 95 15.11 -8.89 14.43
CA PRO A 95 14.10 -8.17 13.64
C PRO A 95 13.05 -7.47 14.50
N GLY A 96 12.93 -7.79 15.79
CA GLY A 96 12.00 -7.14 16.69
C GLY A 96 10.53 -7.39 16.37
N ILE A 97 9.78 -6.32 16.11
CA ILE A 97 8.38 -6.35 15.65
C ILE A 97 8.36 -5.99 14.17
N VAL A 98 7.70 -6.80 13.35
CA VAL A 98 7.70 -6.65 11.90
C VAL A 98 6.28 -6.57 11.35
N CYS A 99 6.06 -5.70 10.39
CA CYS A 99 4.85 -5.65 9.58
C CYS A 99 5.13 -6.25 8.20
N ILE A 100 4.46 -7.35 7.88
CA ILE A 100 4.49 -8.01 6.59
C ILE A 100 3.15 -7.72 5.90
N HIS A 101 3.17 -6.89 4.86
CA HIS A 101 1.95 -6.41 4.19
C HIS A 101 1.33 -7.47 3.27
N ASP A 102 2.17 -8.23 2.59
CA ASP A 102 1.73 -9.28 1.66
C ASP A 102 2.79 -10.36 1.48
N MET A 103 2.40 -11.46 0.86
CA MET A 103 3.26 -12.58 0.47
C MET A 103 3.44 -12.66 -1.05
N LYS A 104 3.29 -11.54 -1.78
CA LYS A 104 3.35 -11.49 -3.25
C LYS A 104 4.57 -12.22 -3.85
N PRO A 105 5.80 -12.07 -3.34
CA PRO A 105 6.95 -12.81 -3.88
C PRO A 105 6.86 -14.33 -3.77
N LYS A 106 6.04 -14.83 -2.86
CA LYS A 106 5.74 -16.26 -2.68
C LYS A 106 4.53 -16.72 -3.46
N ALA A 107 3.46 -15.93 -3.45
CA ALA A 107 2.21 -16.23 -4.14
C ALA A 107 2.36 -16.16 -5.67
N HIS A 108 3.14 -15.19 -6.15
CA HIS A 108 3.36 -14.91 -7.57
C HIS A 108 4.87 -14.79 -7.89
N PRO A 109 5.64 -15.88 -7.76
CA PRO A 109 7.07 -15.85 -7.99
C PRO A 109 7.46 -15.51 -9.43
N GLU A 110 6.55 -15.72 -10.40
CA GLU A 110 6.72 -15.40 -11.81
C GLU A 110 6.92 -13.90 -12.08
N TYR A 111 6.46 -13.02 -11.19
CA TYR A 111 6.59 -11.55 -11.33
C TYR A 111 7.97 -11.02 -10.90
N PHE A 112 8.82 -11.87 -10.34
CA PHE A 112 10.07 -11.44 -9.71
C PHE A 112 11.28 -12.20 -10.20
N SER A 113 12.42 -11.51 -10.30
CA SER A 113 13.70 -12.17 -10.62
C SER A 113 14.09 -13.19 -9.54
N LYS A 114 14.84 -14.23 -9.93
CA LYS A 114 15.32 -15.26 -8.99
C LYS A 114 16.09 -14.67 -7.80
N LYS A 115 16.93 -13.63 -8.03
CA LYS A 115 17.68 -12.95 -6.96
C LYS A 115 16.75 -12.24 -5.97
N PHE A 116 15.72 -11.58 -6.47
CA PHE A 116 14.73 -10.89 -5.65
C PHE A 116 13.97 -11.90 -4.78
N ARG A 117 13.47 -12.98 -5.37
CA ARG A 117 12.75 -14.04 -4.66
C ARG A 117 13.59 -14.65 -3.54
N LEU A 118 14.86 -15.04 -3.83
CA LEU A 118 15.76 -15.62 -2.84
C LEU A 118 16.01 -14.65 -1.67
N TRP A 119 16.19 -13.36 -1.96
CA TRP A 119 16.39 -12.34 -0.94
C TRP A 119 15.16 -12.16 -0.05
N TYR A 120 13.98 -12.03 -0.63
CA TYR A 120 12.75 -11.90 0.15
C TYR A 120 12.38 -13.17 0.90
N ASP A 121 12.70 -14.33 0.34
CA ASP A 121 12.52 -15.60 1.03
C ASP A 121 13.38 -15.70 2.30
N LEU A 122 14.66 -15.31 2.19
CA LEU A 122 15.56 -15.23 3.33
C LEU A 122 15.03 -14.23 4.39
N LEU A 123 14.58 -13.05 3.96
CA LEU A 123 14.04 -12.03 4.86
C LEU A 123 12.80 -12.55 5.60
N PHE A 124 11.77 -12.98 4.88
CA PHE A 124 10.52 -13.44 5.46
C PHE A 124 10.70 -14.70 6.30
N PHE A 125 11.56 -15.63 5.89
CA PHE A 125 11.91 -16.78 6.73
C PHE A 125 12.54 -16.32 8.04
N ASN A 126 13.48 -15.39 8.00
CA ASN A 126 14.13 -14.85 9.19
C ASN A 126 13.13 -14.10 10.10
N GLU A 127 12.30 -13.23 9.52
CA GLU A 127 11.29 -12.46 10.22
C GLU A 127 10.26 -13.37 10.88
N THR A 128 9.71 -14.32 10.15
CA THR A 128 8.70 -15.25 10.69
C THR A 128 9.24 -16.17 11.79
N LYS A 129 10.53 -16.50 11.75
CA LYS A 129 11.18 -17.33 12.79
C LYS A 129 11.62 -16.53 14.00
N ARG A 130 12.17 -15.32 13.83
CA ARG A 130 12.89 -14.59 14.88
C ARG A 130 12.18 -13.34 15.38
N ALA A 131 11.20 -12.81 14.65
CA ALA A 131 10.45 -11.65 15.14
C ALA A 131 9.75 -11.98 16.47
N LYS A 132 9.75 -11.03 17.38
CA LYS A 132 9.02 -11.14 18.64
C LYS A 132 7.51 -11.17 18.41
N LYS A 133 7.04 -10.30 17.48
CA LYS A 133 5.64 -10.15 17.10
C LYS A 133 5.58 -9.85 15.60
N ILE A 134 4.52 -10.30 14.95
CA ILE A 134 4.28 -10.08 13.52
C ILE A 134 2.97 -9.30 13.38
N ILE A 135 2.99 -8.28 12.55
CA ILE A 135 1.84 -7.47 12.16
C ILE A 135 1.56 -7.75 10.69
N THR A 136 0.31 -7.76 10.31
CA THR A 136 -0.11 -7.74 8.91
C THR A 136 -1.36 -6.88 8.73
N VAL A 137 -1.81 -6.68 7.50
CA VAL A 137 -2.83 -5.66 7.19
C VAL A 137 -4.23 -6.24 6.92
N SER A 138 -4.36 -7.57 6.79
CA SER A 138 -5.62 -8.27 6.53
C SER A 138 -5.60 -9.70 7.06
N GLU A 139 -6.77 -10.31 7.24
CA GLU A 139 -6.85 -11.74 7.58
C GLU A 139 -6.37 -12.61 6.41
N PHE A 140 -6.60 -12.17 5.16
CA PHE A 140 -6.03 -12.81 3.98
C PHE A 140 -4.50 -12.86 4.05
N SER A 141 -3.82 -11.73 4.28
CA SER A 141 -2.37 -11.70 4.42
C SER A 141 -1.88 -12.54 5.61
N LYS A 142 -2.64 -12.58 6.71
CA LYS A 142 -2.36 -13.46 7.85
C LYS A 142 -2.39 -14.93 7.44
N LYS A 143 -3.43 -15.36 6.74
CA LYS A 143 -3.55 -16.74 6.21
C LYS A 143 -2.37 -17.09 5.28
N GLU A 144 -1.99 -16.17 4.39
CA GLU A 144 -0.86 -16.37 3.47
C GLU A 144 0.48 -16.50 4.22
N ILE A 145 0.75 -15.68 5.25
CA ILE A 145 1.95 -15.82 6.11
C ILE A 145 1.97 -17.19 6.80
N MET A 146 0.84 -17.61 7.38
CA MET A 146 0.72 -18.91 8.02
C MET A 146 0.94 -20.07 7.04
N LYS A 147 0.39 -19.98 5.85
CA LYS A 147 0.50 -20.97 4.78
C LYS A 147 1.94 -21.16 4.32
N TYR A 148 2.65 -20.06 3.99
CA TYR A 148 4.00 -20.14 3.40
C TYR A 148 5.10 -20.40 4.43
N TYR A 149 4.96 -19.91 5.66
CA TYR A 149 6.02 -19.99 6.68
C TYR A 149 5.63 -20.76 7.95
N LYS A 150 4.44 -21.36 7.97
CA LYS A 150 3.92 -22.19 9.10
C LYS A 150 4.01 -21.46 10.45
N VAL A 151 3.68 -20.17 10.44
CA VAL A 151 3.61 -19.35 11.66
C VAL A 151 2.29 -19.65 12.37
N VAL A 152 2.31 -19.78 13.70
CA VAL A 152 1.09 -19.94 14.49
C VAL A 152 0.30 -18.64 14.57
N SER A 153 -1.03 -18.74 14.52
CA SER A 153 -1.96 -17.60 14.44
C SER A 153 -1.72 -16.55 15.53
N ASP A 154 -1.44 -16.98 16.76
CA ASP A 154 -1.30 -16.10 17.94
C ASP A 154 -0.08 -15.17 17.88
N ARG A 155 0.87 -15.46 16.99
CA ARG A 155 2.03 -14.59 16.74
C ARG A 155 1.75 -13.48 15.75
N ILE A 156 0.59 -13.50 15.08
CA ILE A 156 0.25 -12.54 14.01
C ILE A 156 -0.99 -11.76 14.41
N ILE A 157 -0.86 -10.44 14.44
CA ILE A 157 -2.00 -9.53 14.61
C ILE A 157 -2.30 -8.80 13.31
N VAL A 158 -3.58 -8.66 13.00
CA VAL A 158 -4.04 -7.83 11.88
C VAL A 158 -4.27 -6.40 12.34
N ILE A 159 -3.58 -5.46 11.73
CA ILE A 159 -3.73 -4.03 11.93
C ILE A 159 -3.95 -3.40 10.56
N PRO A 160 -5.21 -3.12 10.17
CA PRO A 160 -5.54 -2.77 8.80
C PRO A 160 -5.07 -1.38 8.39
N ASN A 161 -5.00 -1.15 7.09
CA ASN A 161 -4.92 0.19 6.50
C ASN A 161 -6.26 0.94 6.68
N ALA A 162 -6.23 2.25 6.41
CA ALA A 162 -7.42 3.08 6.41
C ALA A 162 -7.31 4.21 5.36
N TRP A 163 -8.20 5.20 5.40
CA TRP A 163 -8.39 6.18 4.34
C TRP A 163 -8.35 7.66 4.80
N GLN A 164 -8.40 7.96 6.10
CA GLN A 164 -8.57 9.31 6.65
C GLN A 164 -7.42 10.28 6.34
N HIS A 165 -6.31 9.81 5.76
CA HIS A 165 -5.29 10.72 5.24
C HIS A 165 -5.83 11.60 4.12
N TYR A 166 -6.84 11.15 3.37
CA TYR A 166 -7.50 11.97 2.36
C TYR A 166 -8.35 13.11 2.94
N ASP A 167 -8.78 13.05 4.21
CA ASP A 167 -9.47 14.18 4.86
C ASP A 167 -8.56 15.41 5.01
N ARG A 168 -7.24 15.20 5.03
CA ARG A 168 -6.23 16.27 5.19
C ARG A 168 -5.65 16.78 3.87
N ILE A 169 -6.10 16.23 2.75
CA ILE A 169 -5.60 16.55 1.41
C ILE A 169 -6.69 17.33 0.68
N ASP A 170 -6.36 18.51 0.16
CA ASP A 170 -7.28 19.29 -0.65
C ASP A 170 -7.44 18.71 -2.06
N PHE A 171 -8.52 19.04 -2.74
CA PHE A 171 -8.67 18.76 -4.16
C PHE A 171 -7.85 19.75 -4.99
N ASP A 172 -7.23 19.28 -6.05
CA ASP A 172 -6.66 20.17 -7.06
C ASP A 172 -7.64 20.33 -8.23
N GLU A 173 -8.42 21.40 -8.21
CA GLU A 173 -9.47 21.68 -9.20
C GLU A 173 -8.93 21.91 -10.63
N ASN A 174 -7.62 22.12 -10.81
CA ASN A 174 -6.98 22.25 -12.11
C ASN A 174 -6.64 20.89 -12.74
N THR A 175 -6.77 19.79 -12.02
CA THR A 175 -6.37 18.45 -12.44
C THR A 175 -7.03 18.02 -13.74
N LEU A 176 -8.34 18.19 -13.88
CA LEU A 176 -9.05 17.78 -15.09
C LEU A 176 -8.61 18.58 -16.32
N ILE A 177 -8.35 19.88 -16.15
CA ILE A 177 -7.83 20.75 -17.22
C ILE A 177 -6.42 20.28 -17.62
N LYS A 178 -5.54 20.07 -16.66
CA LYS A 178 -4.16 19.60 -16.86
C LYS A 178 -4.10 18.33 -17.71
N TYR A 179 -4.97 17.37 -17.41
CA TYR A 179 -4.98 16.07 -18.08
C TYR A 179 -5.97 15.99 -19.24
N LYS A 180 -6.67 17.10 -19.57
CA LYS A 180 -7.69 17.16 -20.63
C LYS A 180 -8.73 16.05 -20.45
N LEU A 181 -9.33 15.99 -19.27
CA LEU A 181 -10.39 15.07 -18.90
C LEU A 181 -11.69 15.82 -18.64
N THR A 182 -12.81 15.16 -18.88
CA THR A 182 -14.15 15.68 -18.60
C THR A 182 -14.74 14.94 -17.41
N LYS A 183 -15.28 15.67 -16.44
CA LYS A 183 -15.92 15.09 -15.25
C LYS A 183 -17.01 14.09 -15.63
N GLY A 184 -16.94 12.90 -15.05
CA GLY A 184 -17.90 11.83 -15.26
C GLY A 184 -17.77 11.09 -16.61
N ASP A 185 -16.73 11.40 -17.41
CA ASP A 185 -16.57 10.84 -18.75
C ASP A 185 -15.20 10.14 -18.95
N TYR A 186 -14.61 9.65 -17.87
CA TYR A 186 -13.40 8.83 -17.92
C TYR A 186 -13.38 7.77 -16.83
N PHE A 187 -12.76 6.66 -17.14
CA PHE A 187 -12.38 5.64 -16.17
C PHE A 187 -11.02 5.97 -15.59
N PHE A 188 -10.84 5.75 -14.28
CA PHE A 188 -9.57 6.02 -13.62
C PHE A 188 -8.99 4.77 -12.96
N ALA A 189 -7.69 4.57 -13.08
CA ALA A 189 -6.95 3.56 -12.35
C ALA A 189 -5.62 4.12 -11.85
N MET A 190 -5.15 3.64 -10.70
CA MET A 190 -3.89 4.08 -10.11
C MET A 190 -3.09 2.90 -9.56
N GLY A 191 -1.79 2.86 -9.86
CA GLY A 191 -0.86 1.87 -9.32
C GLY A 191 0.48 1.82 -10.06
N SER A 192 1.44 1.08 -9.49
CA SER A 192 2.67 0.72 -10.22
C SER A 192 2.33 -0.20 -11.39
N MET A 193 3.11 -0.10 -12.50
CA MET A 193 2.93 -0.97 -13.66
C MET A 193 3.47 -2.39 -13.42
N GLU A 194 3.04 -3.00 -12.32
CA GLU A 194 3.36 -4.37 -11.97
C GLU A 194 2.32 -5.34 -12.53
N PRO A 195 2.71 -6.59 -12.90
CA PRO A 195 1.80 -7.56 -13.50
C PRO A 195 0.54 -7.85 -12.65
N ASN A 196 0.67 -7.86 -11.32
CA ASN A 196 -0.46 -8.09 -10.43
C ASN A 196 -1.53 -6.99 -10.48
N LYS A 197 -1.23 -5.78 -10.97
CA LYS A 197 -2.20 -4.69 -11.14
C LYS A 197 -3.11 -4.88 -12.35
N ASN A 198 -2.77 -5.83 -13.21
CA ASN A 198 -3.60 -6.30 -14.33
C ASN A 198 -4.11 -5.19 -15.26
N PHE A 199 -3.24 -4.24 -15.61
CA PHE A 199 -3.60 -3.17 -16.56
C PHE A 199 -3.96 -3.71 -17.95
N LYS A 200 -3.61 -4.95 -18.25
CA LYS A 200 -4.09 -5.66 -19.45
C LYS A 200 -5.61 -5.72 -19.49
N TRP A 201 -6.28 -6.00 -18.37
CA TRP A 201 -7.73 -6.00 -18.28
C TRP A 201 -8.31 -4.63 -18.64
N ILE A 202 -7.69 -3.54 -18.17
CA ILE A 202 -8.12 -2.17 -18.50
C ILE A 202 -7.90 -1.88 -19.97
N ALA A 203 -6.76 -2.29 -20.56
CA ALA A 203 -6.47 -2.09 -21.97
C ALA A 203 -7.48 -2.81 -22.88
N GLU A 204 -7.84 -4.04 -22.54
CA GLU A 204 -8.87 -4.77 -23.31
C GLU A 204 -10.26 -4.11 -23.14
N MET A 205 -10.60 -3.61 -21.94
CA MET A 205 -11.80 -2.81 -21.75
C MET A 205 -11.79 -1.53 -22.60
N ALA A 206 -10.65 -0.85 -22.67
CA ALA A 206 -10.49 0.38 -23.47
C ALA A 206 -10.71 0.11 -24.97
N LYS A 207 -10.20 -1.00 -25.51
CA LYS A 207 -10.46 -1.41 -26.91
C LYS A 207 -11.95 -1.62 -27.18
N ASN A 208 -12.70 -2.14 -26.21
CA ASN A 208 -14.14 -2.41 -26.32
C ASN A 208 -15.03 -1.17 -26.07
N LYS A 209 -14.45 -0.06 -25.58
CA LYS A 209 -15.13 1.22 -25.32
C LYS A 209 -14.34 2.38 -25.93
N PRO A 210 -14.27 2.48 -27.29
CA PRO A 210 -13.42 3.46 -27.97
C PRO A 210 -13.87 4.90 -27.76
N ASP A 211 -15.12 5.13 -27.39
CA ASP A 211 -15.74 6.41 -27.05
C ASP A 211 -15.40 6.92 -25.65
N LYS A 212 -14.79 6.08 -24.78
CA LYS A 212 -14.44 6.42 -23.41
C LYS A 212 -12.93 6.64 -23.24
N THR A 213 -12.57 7.54 -22.33
CA THR A 213 -11.16 7.77 -21.93
C THR A 213 -10.82 6.93 -20.71
N PHE A 214 -9.63 6.30 -20.73
CA PHE A 214 -9.07 5.55 -19.59
C PHE A 214 -7.82 6.27 -19.09
N ALA A 215 -7.90 6.92 -17.93
CA ALA A 215 -6.81 7.65 -17.31
C ALA A 215 -6.07 6.76 -16.32
N ILE A 216 -4.78 6.54 -16.55
CA ILE A 216 -3.95 5.64 -15.74
C ILE A 216 -2.85 6.43 -15.06
N ALA A 217 -2.89 6.51 -13.73
CA ALA A 217 -1.85 7.12 -12.93
C ALA A 217 -0.90 6.08 -12.33
N GLY A 218 0.39 6.41 -12.27
CA GLY A 218 1.41 5.58 -11.65
C GLY A 218 2.78 5.72 -12.31
N SER A 219 3.78 5.12 -11.69
CA SER A 219 5.14 5.15 -12.22
C SER A 219 5.21 4.30 -13.51
N ILE A 220 5.45 4.97 -14.62
CA ILE A 220 5.71 4.34 -15.90
C ILE A 220 7.20 4.00 -15.92
N ASN A 221 7.55 2.72 -15.92
CA ASN A 221 8.90 2.31 -16.22
C ASN A 221 9.01 2.11 -17.76
N PRO A 222 9.72 2.98 -18.50
CA PRO A 222 9.84 2.85 -19.95
C PRO A 222 10.40 1.49 -20.41
N LYS A 223 11.24 0.86 -19.59
CA LYS A 223 11.79 -0.47 -19.89
C LYS A 223 10.72 -1.58 -19.81
N VAL A 224 9.72 -1.41 -18.93
CA VAL A 224 8.60 -2.34 -18.84
C VAL A 224 7.66 -2.19 -20.05
N PHE A 225 7.56 -0.97 -20.62
CA PHE A 225 6.80 -0.74 -21.86
C PHE A 225 7.52 -1.23 -23.12
N ALA A 226 8.86 -1.10 -23.17
CA ALA A 226 9.64 -1.53 -24.34
C ALA A 226 9.75 -3.06 -24.48
N ASP A 227 9.78 -3.79 -23.36
CA ASP A 227 9.99 -5.24 -23.33
C ASP A 227 8.73 -6.06 -22.98
N GLY A 228 7.55 -5.41 -22.92
CA GLY A 228 6.29 -6.11 -22.81
C GLY A 228 5.53 -5.93 -21.50
N LEU A 229 4.64 -4.96 -21.45
CA LEU A 229 3.44 -5.05 -20.60
C LEU A 229 2.58 -6.27 -20.96
N GLY A 230 2.95 -7.00 -22.01
CA GLY A 230 2.17 -8.11 -22.55
C GLY A 230 0.84 -7.66 -23.17
N PHE A 231 0.64 -6.36 -23.41
CA PHE A 231 -0.53 -5.80 -24.09
C PHE A 231 -0.19 -4.50 -24.82
N GLU A 232 -0.93 -4.22 -25.89
CA GLU A 232 -0.87 -2.97 -26.64
C GLU A 232 -1.68 -1.89 -25.90
N CYS A 233 -1.13 -0.68 -25.77
CA CYS A 233 -1.80 0.46 -25.15
C CYS A 233 -2.78 1.10 -26.17
N PRO A 234 -4.11 1.04 -25.93
CA PRO A 234 -5.09 1.65 -26.83
C PRO A 234 -4.98 3.18 -26.87
N LEU A 235 -5.38 3.82 -27.97
CA LEU A 235 -5.29 5.28 -28.17
C LEU A 235 -6.11 6.08 -27.15
N ASN A 236 -7.20 5.52 -26.64
CA ASN A 236 -8.06 6.12 -25.60
C ASN A 236 -7.59 5.85 -24.17
N MET A 237 -6.43 5.19 -24.00
CA MET A 237 -5.79 4.97 -22.71
C MET A 237 -4.69 6.01 -22.48
N LYS A 238 -4.94 7.00 -21.61
CA LYS A 238 -4.01 8.08 -21.27
C LYS A 238 -3.16 7.70 -20.05
N LEU A 239 -1.86 7.62 -20.24
CA LEU A 239 -0.89 7.39 -19.17
C LEU A 239 -0.49 8.73 -18.55
N LEU A 240 -0.94 9.02 -17.33
CA LEU A 240 -0.74 10.29 -16.65
C LEU A 240 0.63 10.41 -15.96
N GLY A 241 1.33 9.29 -15.79
CA GLY A 241 2.55 9.25 -14.99
C GLY A 241 2.25 9.36 -13.50
N TYR A 242 3.22 9.86 -12.74
CA TYR A 242 3.02 10.13 -11.31
C TYR A 242 2.09 11.34 -11.14
N VAL A 243 1.07 11.17 -10.32
CA VAL A 243 0.14 12.23 -9.90
C VAL A 243 0.33 12.51 -8.41
N SER A 244 0.10 13.75 -7.98
CA SER A 244 0.10 14.10 -6.55
C SER A 244 -1.12 13.50 -5.85
N ASP A 245 -1.10 13.49 -4.52
CA ASP A 245 -2.25 13.01 -3.74
C ASP A 245 -3.50 13.90 -3.97
N GLN A 246 -3.33 15.22 -4.16
CA GLN A 246 -4.41 16.16 -4.50
C GLN A 246 -5.02 15.84 -5.87
N GLU A 247 -4.16 15.60 -6.87
CA GLU A 247 -4.60 15.20 -8.20
C GLU A 247 -5.29 13.83 -8.18
N ALA A 248 -4.72 12.85 -7.48
CA ALA A 248 -5.33 11.52 -7.34
C ALA A 248 -6.72 11.61 -6.69
N LYS A 249 -6.85 12.40 -5.64
CA LYS A 249 -8.12 12.67 -4.95
C LYS A 249 -9.17 13.24 -5.91
N THR A 250 -8.81 14.24 -6.73
CA THR A 250 -9.69 14.83 -7.73
C THR A 250 -10.06 13.82 -8.81
N LEU A 251 -9.08 13.07 -9.33
CA LEU A 251 -9.31 12.06 -10.37
C LEU A 251 -10.23 10.94 -9.90
N MET A 252 -10.12 10.49 -8.63
CA MET A 252 -11.01 9.49 -8.04
C MET A 252 -12.43 10.01 -7.84
N ARG A 253 -12.61 11.27 -7.37
CA ARG A 253 -13.94 11.88 -7.16
C ARG A 253 -14.71 12.03 -8.47
N ASP A 254 -14.02 12.47 -9.51
CA ASP A 254 -14.64 12.97 -10.75
C ASP A 254 -14.65 11.94 -11.89
N CYS A 255 -14.14 10.72 -11.72
CA CYS A 255 -14.23 9.67 -12.73
C CYS A 255 -15.65 9.05 -12.82
N GLU A 256 -15.96 8.43 -13.96
CA GLU A 256 -17.15 7.59 -14.14
C GLU A 256 -17.06 6.34 -13.24
N ALA A 257 -15.89 5.69 -13.25
CA ALA A 257 -15.58 4.59 -12.34
C ALA A 257 -14.07 4.51 -12.04
N PHE A 258 -13.75 4.11 -10.82
CA PHE A 258 -12.40 3.74 -10.41
C PHE A 258 -12.18 2.24 -10.65
N LEU A 259 -11.14 1.90 -11.43
CA LEU A 259 -10.85 0.52 -11.83
C LEU A 259 -9.63 -0.01 -11.07
N PHE A 260 -9.81 -1.13 -10.38
CA PHE A 260 -8.75 -1.80 -9.63
C PHE A 260 -8.76 -3.32 -9.88
N PRO A 261 -8.42 -3.77 -11.11
CA PRO A 261 -8.47 -5.18 -11.49
C PRO A 261 -7.29 -6.01 -10.96
N SER A 262 -6.71 -5.61 -9.82
CA SER A 262 -5.56 -6.28 -9.23
C SER A 262 -5.87 -7.73 -8.87
N ILE A 263 -4.99 -8.65 -9.27
CA ILE A 263 -5.17 -10.09 -9.02
C ILE A 263 -4.60 -10.55 -7.67
N TYR A 264 -3.75 -9.74 -7.07
CA TYR A 264 -3.17 -10.01 -5.75
C TYR A 264 -2.82 -8.72 -5.02
N GLU A 265 -3.32 -8.57 -3.79
CA GLU A 265 -3.06 -7.44 -2.88
C GLU A 265 -2.96 -7.92 -1.43
N GLY A 266 -2.30 -7.14 -0.60
CA GLY A 266 -2.34 -7.33 0.85
C GLY A 266 -3.55 -6.68 1.50
N PHE A 267 -4.12 -5.61 0.86
CA PHE A 267 -5.26 -4.87 1.37
C PHE A 267 -6.10 -4.23 0.25
N GLY A 268 -5.55 -3.26 -0.48
CA GLY A 268 -6.31 -2.50 -1.49
C GLY A 268 -6.66 -1.09 -1.01
N ILE A 269 -5.66 -0.29 -0.65
CA ILE A 269 -5.86 1.11 -0.21
C ILE A 269 -6.55 1.95 -1.28
N PRO A 270 -6.13 1.97 -2.57
CA PRO A 270 -6.70 2.88 -3.56
C PRO A 270 -8.22 2.78 -3.77
N PRO A 271 -8.86 1.59 -3.82
CA PRO A 271 -10.32 1.53 -3.86
C PRO A 271 -11.00 2.10 -2.60
N LEU A 272 -10.39 1.93 -1.42
CA LEU A 272 -10.91 2.50 -0.17
C LEU A 272 -10.78 4.04 -0.16
N GLU A 273 -9.67 4.56 -0.69
CA GLU A 273 -9.46 6.00 -0.93
C GLU A 273 -10.49 6.55 -1.90
N ALA A 274 -10.73 5.87 -3.03
CA ALA A 274 -11.74 6.27 -4.00
C ALA A 274 -13.16 6.31 -3.38
N LEU A 275 -13.50 5.32 -2.55
CA LEU A 275 -14.78 5.30 -1.85
C LEU A 275 -14.91 6.50 -0.89
N SER A 276 -13.84 6.83 -0.16
CA SER A 276 -13.84 7.92 0.83
C SER A 276 -14.04 9.31 0.20
N VAL A 277 -13.64 9.51 -1.04
CA VAL A 277 -13.79 10.79 -1.75
C VAL A 277 -15.08 10.87 -2.56
N GLY A 278 -15.97 9.88 -2.42
CA GLY A 278 -17.28 9.88 -3.07
C GLY A 278 -17.25 9.41 -4.54
N CYS A 279 -16.28 8.61 -4.93
CA CYS A 279 -16.31 7.92 -6.23
C CYS A 279 -17.57 7.08 -6.35
N LYS A 280 -18.36 7.31 -7.40
CA LYS A 280 -19.70 6.71 -7.53
C LYS A 280 -19.67 5.22 -7.89
N CYS A 281 -18.62 4.79 -8.56
CA CYS A 281 -18.49 3.41 -9.04
C CYS A 281 -17.06 2.94 -8.83
N ILE A 282 -16.89 1.86 -8.06
CA ILE A 282 -15.59 1.24 -7.82
C ILE A 282 -15.66 -0.21 -8.27
N VAL A 283 -14.71 -0.58 -9.12
CA VAL A 283 -14.63 -1.89 -9.75
C VAL A 283 -13.36 -2.58 -9.31
N VAL A 284 -13.47 -3.73 -8.67
CA VAL A 284 -12.34 -4.51 -8.16
C VAL A 284 -12.38 -5.94 -8.68
N SER A 285 -11.24 -6.62 -8.64
CA SER A 285 -11.20 -8.06 -8.96
C SER A 285 -11.98 -8.89 -7.93
N ASP A 286 -12.66 -9.92 -8.39
CA ASP A 286 -13.31 -10.95 -7.57
C ASP A 286 -12.22 -11.84 -6.93
N THR A 287 -11.73 -11.41 -5.77
CA THR A 287 -10.67 -12.08 -5.01
C THR A 287 -11.00 -12.09 -3.52
N GLU A 288 -10.47 -13.08 -2.77
CA GLU A 288 -10.72 -13.22 -1.33
C GLU A 288 -10.42 -11.93 -0.57
N ILE A 289 -9.30 -11.25 -0.89
CA ILE A 289 -8.93 -10.01 -0.22
C ILE A 289 -9.90 -8.86 -0.52
N MET A 290 -10.40 -8.72 -1.74
CA MET A 290 -11.34 -7.66 -2.07
C MET A 290 -12.70 -7.89 -1.40
N HIS A 291 -13.17 -9.13 -1.28
CA HIS A 291 -14.35 -9.46 -0.49
C HIS A 291 -14.16 -9.19 1.01
N GLU A 292 -12.98 -9.51 1.58
CA GLU A 292 -12.68 -9.18 2.99
C GLU A 292 -12.78 -7.68 3.27
N ILE A 293 -12.25 -6.86 2.36
CA ILE A 293 -12.12 -5.42 2.59
C ILE A 293 -13.41 -4.67 2.24
N PHE A 294 -14.07 -5.01 1.13
CA PHE A 294 -15.13 -4.17 0.55
C PHE A 294 -16.53 -4.75 0.68
N ASP A 295 -16.67 -6.02 1.03
CA ASP A 295 -17.97 -6.68 1.17
C ASP A 295 -18.86 -6.39 -0.06
N ASP A 296 -20.08 -5.85 0.12
CA ASP A 296 -21.00 -5.48 -0.97
C ASP A 296 -20.84 -4.02 -1.48
N SER A 297 -19.79 -3.31 -1.03
CA SER A 297 -19.62 -1.86 -1.30
C SER A 297 -19.06 -1.53 -2.69
N VAL A 298 -18.68 -2.52 -3.48
CA VAL A 298 -18.01 -2.36 -4.78
C VAL A 298 -18.56 -3.33 -5.82
N ILE A 299 -18.14 -3.16 -7.07
CA ILE A 299 -18.47 -4.08 -8.17
C ILE A 299 -17.32 -5.06 -8.36
N TYR A 300 -17.61 -6.34 -8.35
CA TYR A 300 -16.63 -7.40 -8.55
C TYR A 300 -16.56 -7.83 -10.00
N ILE A 301 -15.34 -7.99 -10.53
CA ILE A 301 -15.10 -8.49 -11.89
C ILE A 301 -14.16 -9.68 -11.87
N GLN A 302 -14.34 -10.59 -12.80
CA GLN A 302 -13.40 -11.69 -13.02
C GLN A 302 -12.14 -11.18 -13.72
N PRO A 303 -10.96 -11.20 -13.06
CA PRO A 303 -9.76 -10.52 -13.56
C PRO A 303 -9.16 -11.13 -14.83
N TYR A 304 -9.58 -12.32 -15.21
CA TYR A 304 -9.11 -13.04 -16.39
C TYR A 304 -10.17 -13.16 -17.50
N ILE A 305 -11.38 -12.58 -17.29
CA ILE A 305 -12.47 -12.57 -18.27
C ILE A 305 -12.61 -11.16 -18.83
N TYR A 306 -12.51 -11.03 -20.14
CA TYR A 306 -12.59 -9.77 -20.89
C TYR A 306 -13.96 -9.52 -21.52
N ASP A 307 -15.01 -10.13 -20.97
CA ASP A 307 -16.41 -9.90 -21.38
C ASP A 307 -17.02 -8.81 -20.51
N TYR A 308 -16.95 -7.58 -20.97
CA TYR A 308 -17.43 -6.38 -20.25
C TYR A 308 -18.95 -6.22 -20.30
N SER A 309 -19.66 -6.94 -21.17
CA SER A 309 -21.12 -6.86 -21.29
C SER A 309 -21.85 -7.34 -20.04
N LYS A 310 -21.19 -8.16 -19.24
CA LYS A 310 -21.72 -8.72 -17.98
C LYS A 310 -21.70 -7.75 -16.81
N TYR A 311 -20.97 -6.63 -16.93
CA TYR A 311 -20.79 -5.72 -15.81
C TYR A 311 -21.59 -4.43 -16.02
N SER A 312 -22.42 -4.11 -15.02
CA SER A 312 -23.14 -2.84 -14.96
C SER A 312 -22.39 -1.91 -14.02
N PHE A 313 -21.75 -0.88 -14.57
CA PHE A 313 -21.02 0.13 -13.81
C PHE A 313 -22.01 1.14 -13.21
N LYS A 314 -22.79 0.68 -12.22
CA LYS A 314 -23.73 1.49 -11.45
C LYS A 314 -23.07 2.01 -10.17
N ASN A 315 -23.71 2.96 -9.52
CA ASN A 315 -23.23 3.50 -8.24
C ASN A 315 -23.02 2.37 -7.21
N ASN A 316 -22.00 2.57 -6.34
CA ASN A 316 -21.77 1.72 -5.17
C ASN A 316 -23.01 1.65 -4.30
N LYS A 317 -23.24 0.50 -3.68
CA LYS A 317 -24.42 0.28 -2.84
C LYS A 317 -24.36 0.98 -1.51
N ASP A 318 -23.15 1.05 -0.88
CA ASP A 318 -23.00 1.51 0.50
C ASP A 318 -21.57 1.99 0.78
N ASN A 319 -21.45 3.00 1.64
CA ASN A 319 -20.19 3.57 2.12
C ASN A 319 -19.92 3.21 3.59
N THR A 320 -20.77 2.42 4.24
CA THR A 320 -20.62 2.05 5.67
C THR A 320 -19.33 1.28 5.93
N ILE A 321 -18.78 0.63 4.91
CA ILE A 321 -17.50 -0.05 4.99
C ILE A 321 -16.34 0.90 5.43
N LEU A 322 -16.44 2.20 5.15
CA LEU A 322 -15.46 3.19 5.58
C LEU A 322 -15.36 3.28 7.10
N LEU A 323 -16.44 3.02 7.83
CA LEU A 323 -16.47 3.03 9.31
C LEU A 323 -15.68 1.88 9.92
N LYS A 324 -15.44 0.81 9.14
CA LYS A 324 -14.67 -0.36 9.59
C LYS A 324 -13.17 -0.09 9.70
N TYR A 325 -12.66 0.90 8.96
CA TYR A 325 -11.23 1.18 8.82
C TYR A 325 -10.88 2.57 9.32
N SER A 326 -9.99 2.64 10.33
CA SER A 326 -9.54 3.89 10.94
C SER A 326 -8.06 3.82 11.29
N TRP A 327 -7.27 4.81 10.87
CA TRP A 327 -5.86 4.93 11.28
C TRP A 327 -5.72 5.06 12.79
N GLU A 328 -6.63 5.79 13.43
CA GLU A 328 -6.65 5.95 14.90
C GLU A 328 -6.85 4.61 15.61
N LEU A 329 -7.85 3.82 15.18
CA LEU A 329 -8.10 2.49 15.75
C LEU A 329 -6.94 1.54 15.49
N SER A 330 -6.35 1.59 14.31
CA SER A 330 -5.17 0.81 13.95
C SER A 330 -3.95 1.17 14.80
N ALA A 331 -3.72 2.47 15.04
CA ALA A 331 -2.64 2.93 15.92
C ALA A 331 -2.87 2.52 17.38
N LYS A 332 -4.09 2.65 17.90
CA LYS A 332 -4.44 2.17 19.26
C LYS A 332 -4.22 0.67 19.40
N LYS A 333 -4.65 -0.12 18.41
CA LYS A 333 -4.43 -1.56 18.38
C LYS A 333 -2.94 -1.92 18.34
N LEU A 334 -2.16 -1.18 17.56
CA LEU A 334 -0.70 -1.34 17.52
C LEU A 334 -0.08 -1.01 18.87
N LEU A 335 -0.42 0.12 19.48
CA LEU A 335 0.13 0.55 20.77
C LEU A 335 -0.09 -0.53 21.84
N ASN A 336 -1.32 -1.02 21.97
CA ASN A 336 -1.66 -2.09 22.91
C ASN A 336 -0.91 -3.40 22.64
N TYR A 337 -0.55 -3.64 21.39
CA TYR A 337 0.18 -4.85 21.01
C TYR A 337 1.68 -4.73 21.28
N ILE A 338 2.27 -3.56 21.19
CA ILE A 338 3.72 -3.36 21.29
C ILE A 338 4.18 -3.02 22.71
N LEU A 339 3.34 -2.43 23.56
CA LEU A 339 3.64 -2.11 24.96
C LEU A 339 3.19 -3.26 25.87
#